data_cb87d9ca836cf90e6387889af3f191fb
#
_entry.id   cb87d9ca836cf90e6387889af3f191fb
#
_cell.length_a   1.000
_cell.length_b   1.000
_cell.length_c   1.000
_cell.angle_alpha   90.00
_cell.angle_beta   90.00
_cell.angle_gamma   90.00
#
_symmetry.space_group_name_H-M   'P 1'
#
loop_
_entity.id
_entity.type
_entity.pdbx_description
1 polymer ?
#
loop_
_entity_poly.entity_id
_entity_poly.type
_entity_poly.pdbx_seq_one_letter_code
_entity_poly.pdbx_strand_id
1 'polypeptide(L)'
;MKLYTYWRSSCSYRVRIALGLKGLAWESIPVHLVRGEQGAPDYLVHNPAGFVPVLVLEDGTELTQSMAILDWLEATYPSPALVPEEPLARARMLAAAHVIAMDTQPVTNVGVVGHLKREYGADAEGGIA
;
A
#
# COMPACT_ATOMS: atom_id res chain seq x y z
N MET A 1 9.10 10.96 -9.53
CA MET A 1 8.86 9.86 -8.55
C MET A 1 8.57 8.55 -9.28
N LYS A 2 8.86 7.38 -8.66
CA LYS A 2 8.49 6.06 -9.18
C LYS A 2 7.69 5.31 -8.11
N LEU A 3 6.70 4.51 -8.52
CA LEU A 3 5.88 3.73 -7.60
C LEU A 3 5.94 2.25 -7.98
N TYR A 4 6.57 1.45 -7.14
CA TYR A 4 6.44 -0.01 -7.20
C TYR A 4 5.03 -0.39 -6.75
N THR A 5 4.27 -1.03 -7.61
CA THR A 5 2.83 -1.20 -7.44
C THR A 5 2.34 -2.51 -8.06
N TYR A 6 1.21 -3.00 -7.56
CA TYR A 6 0.43 -4.05 -8.21
C TYR A 6 -1.00 -3.57 -8.44
N TRP A 7 -1.56 -3.82 -9.62
CA TRP A 7 -2.86 -3.28 -10.01
C TRP A 7 -4.02 -3.70 -9.09
N ARG A 8 -3.96 -4.92 -8.50
CA ARG A 8 -4.96 -5.42 -7.54
C ARG A 8 -4.64 -5.11 -6.08
N SER A 9 -3.50 -4.52 -5.77
CA SER A 9 -3.17 -4.16 -4.40
C SER A 9 -3.96 -2.95 -3.95
N SER A 10 -4.85 -3.12 -2.96
CA SER A 10 -5.59 -2.02 -2.35
C SER A 10 -4.68 -1.03 -1.61
N CYS A 11 -3.57 -1.51 -1.02
CA CYS A 11 -2.55 -0.65 -0.41
C CYS A 11 -1.86 0.25 -1.44
N SER A 12 -1.48 -0.30 -2.61
CA SER A 12 -0.93 0.50 -3.70
C SER A 12 -1.98 1.41 -4.34
N TYR A 13 -3.24 0.96 -4.40
CA TYR A 13 -4.33 1.72 -5.00
C TYR A 13 -4.59 3.03 -4.26
N ARG A 14 -4.56 3.03 -2.91
CA ARG A 14 -4.73 4.28 -2.15
C ARG A 14 -3.64 5.31 -2.44
N VAL A 15 -2.39 4.87 -2.65
CA VAL A 15 -1.29 5.77 -3.02
C VAL A 15 -1.49 6.32 -4.44
N ARG A 16 -1.90 5.48 -5.39
CA ARG A 16 -2.23 5.93 -6.76
C ARG A 16 -3.37 6.96 -6.77
N ILE A 17 -4.40 6.77 -5.93
CA ILE A 17 -5.48 7.74 -5.78
C ILE A 17 -4.94 9.07 -5.26
N ALA A 18 -4.12 9.05 -4.21
CA ALA A 18 -3.56 10.27 -3.63
C ALA A 18 -2.67 11.04 -4.61
N LEU A 19 -1.77 10.32 -5.32
CA LEU A 19 -0.94 10.92 -6.37
C LEU A 19 -1.79 11.56 -7.46
N GLY A 20 -2.85 10.87 -7.91
CA GLY A 20 -3.78 11.39 -8.92
C GLY A 20 -4.55 12.60 -8.44
N LEU A 21 -5.11 12.58 -7.22
CA LEU A 21 -5.84 13.71 -6.65
C LEU A 21 -4.96 14.94 -6.45
N LYS A 22 -3.68 14.74 -6.11
CA LYS A 22 -2.70 15.82 -5.97
C LYS A 22 -2.08 16.26 -7.31
N GLY A 23 -2.45 15.62 -8.43
CA GLY A 23 -1.93 15.95 -9.76
C GLY A 23 -0.43 15.67 -9.93
N LEU A 24 0.13 14.76 -9.13
CA LEU A 24 1.57 14.46 -9.15
C LEU A 24 1.88 13.42 -10.22
N ALA A 25 2.91 13.70 -11.03
CA ALA A 25 3.41 12.75 -12.02
C ALA A 25 4.28 11.66 -11.36
N TRP A 26 4.12 10.42 -11.80
CA TRP A 26 4.89 9.28 -11.33
C TRP A 26 4.99 8.20 -12.41
N GLU A 27 6.04 7.40 -12.33
CA GLU A 27 6.28 6.22 -13.16
C GLU A 27 5.79 4.97 -12.44
N SER A 28 5.03 4.13 -13.14
CA SER A 28 4.55 2.85 -12.59
C SER A 28 5.58 1.75 -12.82
N ILE A 29 6.07 1.15 -11.73
CA ILE A 29 6.92 -0.04 -11.77
C ILE A 29 6.09 -1.23 -11.27
N PRO A 30 5.62 -2.10 -12.17
CA PRO A 30 4.77 -3.22 -11.77
C PRO A 30 5.56 -4.29 -11.00
N VAL A 31 4.95 -4.81 -9.92
CA VAL A 31 5.44 -5.97 -9.14
C VAL A 31 4.33 -6.99 -9.04
N HIS A 32 4.45 -8.11 -9.72
CA HIS A 32 3.37 -9.07 -9.88
C HIS A 32 3.25 -10.02 -8.68
N LEU A 33 2.36 -9.70 -7.72
CA LEU A 33 2.23 -10.44 -6.46
C LEU A 33 1.85 -11.92 -6.63
N VAL A 34 1.02 -12.25 -7.61
CA VAL A 34 0.62 -13.65 -7.86
C VAL A 34 1.79 -14.49 -8.41
N ARG A 35 2.74 -13.85 -9.09
CA ARG A 35 3.98 -14.50 -9.56
C ARG A 35 5.07 -14.53 -8.51
N GLY A 36 4.85 -13.93 -7.34
CA GLY A 36 5.82 -13.90 -6.27
C GLY A 36 6.96 -12.88 -6.46
N GLU A 37 6.83 -11.94 -7.41
CA GLU A 37 7.88 -10.96 -7.73
C GLU A 37 8.27 -10.08 -6.52
N GLN A 38 7.37 -9.89 -5.56
CA GLN A 38 7.66 -9.18 -4.30
C GLN A 38 8.69 -9.90 -3.40
N GLY A 39 8.93 -11.18 -3.64
CA GLY A 39 9.96 -11.97 -2.96
C GLY A 39 11.26 -12.11 -3.75
N ALA A 40 11.34 -11.54 -4.95
CA ALA A 40 12.56 -11.58 -5.75
C ALA A 40 13.68 -10.72 -5.14
N PRO A 41 14.96 -11.14 -5.22
CA PRO A 41 16.09 -10.40 -4.67
C PRO A 41 16.11 -8.94 -5.14
N ASP A 42 15.82 -8.68 -6.40
CA ASP A 42 15.81 -7.35 -7.01
C ASP A 42 14.76 -6.42 -6.39
N TYR A 43 13.64 -6.99 -5.90
CA TYR A 43 12.62 -6.21 -5.21
C TYR A 43 12.89 -6.07 -3.71
N LEU A 44 13.45 -7.10 -3.08
CA LEU A 44 13.72 -7.10 -1.64
C LEU A 44 14.74 -6.05 -1.21
N VAL A 45 15.57 -5.53 -2.13
CA VAL A 45 16.45 -4.39 -1.85
C VAL A 45 15.66 -3.11 -1.62
N HIS A 46 14.47 -2.95 -2.21
CA HIS A 46 13.57 -1.80 -2.04
C HIS A 46 12.66 -1.97 -0.82
N ASN A 47 12.19 -3.18 -0.58
CA ASN A 47 11.38 -3.49 0.61
C ASN A 47 11.65 -4.91 1.09
N PRO A 48 12.51 -5.08 2.11
CA PRO A 48 12.82 -6.40 2.68
C PRO A 48 11.61 -7.17 3.22
N ALA A 49 10.50 -6.47 3.54
CA ALA A 49 9.24 -7.11 3.94
C ALA A 49 8.46 -7.74 2.78
N GLY A 50 8.85 -7.50 1.52
CA GLY A 50 8.18 -8.07 0.33
C GLY A 50 6.76 -7.55 0.11
N PHE A 51 6.48 -6.29 0.45
CA PHE A 51 5.17 -5.67 0.26
C PHE A 51 5.21 -4.51 -0.73
N VAL A 52 4.12 -4.28 -1.43
CA VAL A 52 3.85 -3.07 -2.21
C VAL A 52 2.82 -2.21 -1.46
N PRO A 53 2.86 -0.87 -1.60
CA PRO A 53 3.72 -0.07 -2.48
C PRO A 53 5.10 0.28 -1.88
N VAL A 54 6.02 0.67 -2.78
CA VAL A 54 7.19 1.49 -2.43
C VAL A 54 7.16 2.71 -3.32
N LEU A 55 7.27 3.90 -2.72
CA LEU A 55 7.41 5.17 -3.45
C LEU A 55 8.88 5.60 -3.43
N VAL A 56 9.48 5.72 -4.61
CA VAL A 56 10.83 6.23 -4.79
C VAL A 56 10.76 7.70 -5.20
N LEU A 57 11.38 8.57 -4.42
CA LEU A 57 11.44 10.00 -4.64
C LEU A 57 12.49 10.36 -5.71
N GLU A 58 12.57 11.62 -6.07
CA GLU A 58 13.51 12.07 -7.12
C GLU A 58 14.98 11.98 -6.69
N ASP A 59 15.24 12.10 -5.41
CA ASP A 59 16.57 11.94 -4.80
C ASP A 59 16.98 10.48 -4.55
N GLY A 60 16.10 9.52 -4.89
CA GLY A 60 16.29 8.09 -4.65
C GLY A 60 15.83 7.60 -3.29
N THR A 61 15.33 8.47 -2.41
CA THR A 61 14.76 8.05 -1.12
C THR A 61 13.53 7.15 -1.33
N GLU A 62 13.47 6.07 -0.58
CA GLU A 62 12.40 5.08 -0.67
C GLU A 62 11.48 5.13 0.54
N LEU A 63 10.19 5.24 0.28
CA LEU A 63 9.14 5.23 1.30
C LEU A 63 8.32 3.97 1.18
N THR A 64 8.20 3.23 2.28
CA THR A 64 7.34 2.06 2.41
C THR A 64 6.13 2.38 3.30
N GLN A 65 5.17 1.45 3.39
CA GLN A 65 3.91 1.62 4.13
C GLN A 65 2.99 2.69 3.54
N SER A 66 1.91 2.25 2.92
CA SER A 66 1.01 3.15 2.18
C SER A 66 0.45 4.31 3.02
N MET A 67 0.19 4.11 4.32
CA MET A 67 -0.30 5.19 5.20
C MET A 67 0.79 6.23 5.47
N ALA A 68 2.04 5.80 5.65
CA ALA A 68 3.18 6.72 5.80
C ALA A 68 3.44 7.50 4.50
N ILE A 69 3.31 6.84 3.34
CA ILE A 69 3.40 7.52 2.03
C ILE A 69 2.31 8.59 1.90
N LEU A 70 1.07 8.29 2.31
CA LEU A 70 -0.02 9.29 2.29
C LEU A 70 0.26 10.47 3.20
N ASP A 71 0.76 10.23 4.40
CA ASP A 71 1.10 11.29 5.36
C ASP A 71 2.24 12.18 4.82
N TRP A 72 3.27 11.56 4.23
CA TRP A 72 4.35 12.29 3.58
C TRP A 72 3.86 13.13 2.39
N LEU A 73 2.98 12.56 1.54
CA LEU A 73 2.38 13.29 0.41
C LEU A 73 1.56 14.47 0.88
N GLU A 74 0.79 14.33 1.97
CA GLU A 74 0.00 15.43 2.53
C GLU A 74 0.88 16.54 3.09
N ALA A 75 1.93 16.18 3.82
CA ALA A 75 2.86 17.14 4.40
C ALA A 75 3.69 17.88 3.34
N THR A 76 4.08 17.19 2.27
CA THR A 76 4.97 17.75 1.22
C THR A 76 4.19 18.53 0.15
N TYR A 77 2.99 18.07 -0.17
CA TYR A 77 2.09 18.66 -1.17
C TYR A 77 0.72 18.96 -0.55
N PRO A 78 0.61 20.01 0.28
CA PRO A 78 -0.60 20.26 1.08
C PRO A 78 -1.82 20.65 0.24
N SER A 79 -1.66 21.00 -1.02
CA SER A 79 -2.77 21.40 -1.92
C SER A 79 -2.85 20.49 -3.15
N PRO A 80 -4.05 19.96 -3.48
CA PRO A 80 -5.27 20.00 -2.67
C PRO A 80 -5.13 19.17 -1.39
N ALA A 81 -5.70 19.65 -0.27
CA ALA A 81 -5.71 18.91 0.99
C ALA A 81 -6.59 17.65 0.89
N LEU A 82 -6.06 16.50 1.28
CA LEU A 82 -6.79 15.23 1.38
C LEU A 82 -7.15 14.90 2.83
N VAL A 83 -6.55 15.60 3.78
CA VAL A 83 -6.74 15.41 5.21
C VAL A 83 -7.33 16.68 5.82
N PRO A 84 -8.45 16.61 6.57
CA PRO A 84 -9.04 17.77 7.23
C PRO A 84 -8.06 18.41 8.23
N GLU A 85 -8.05 19.73 8.29
CA GLU A 85 -7.28 20.49 9.31
C GLU A 85 -7.94 20.46 10.68
N GLU A 86 -9.29 20.44 10.72
CA GLU A 86 -10.03 20.40 11.97
C GLU A 86 -9.75 19.07 12.71
N PRO A 87 -9.30 19.12 13.99
CA PRO A 87 -8.81 17.94 14.70
C PRO A 87 -9.80 16.78 14.82
N LEU A 88 -11.07 17.05 15.07
CA LEU A 88 -12.10 16.01 15.21
C LEU A 88 -12.43 15.37 13.85
N ALA A 89 -12.55 16.17 12.79
CA ALA A 89 -12.76 15.68 11.45
C ALA A 89 -11.58 14.82 10.98
N ARG A 90 -10.34 15.27 11.26
CA ARG A 90 -9.11 14.51 11.02
C ARG A 90 -9.11 13.17 11.75
N ALA A 91 -9.45 13.17 13.04
CA ALA A 91 -9.51 11.94 13.83
C ALA A 91 -10.55 10.94 13.28
N ARG A 92 -11.73 11.41 12.89
CA ARG A 92 -12.78 10.58 12.27
C ARG A 92 -12.34 9.98 10.93
N MET A 93 -11.71 10.79 10.08
CA MET A 93 -11.16 10.33 8.80
C MET A 93 -10.08 9.27 9.00
N LEU A 94 -9.13 9.51 9.95
CA LEU A 94 -8.08 8.54 10.27
C LEU A 94 -8.67 7.25 10.84
N ALA A 95 -9.68 7.32 11.72
CA ALA A 95 -10.34 6.13 12.24
C ALA A 95 -10.92 5.26 11.11
N ALA A 96 -11.62 5.86 10.15
CA ALA A 96 -12.15 5.14 8.99
C ALA A 96 -11.03 4.54 8.12
N ALA A 97 -9.95 5.29 7.89
CA ALA A 97 -8.79 4.80 7.12
C ALA A 97 -8.08 3.63 7.83
N HIS A 98 -7.98 3.67 9.15
CA HIS A 98 -7.32 2.64 9.95
C HIS A 98 -8.11 1.34 10.00
N VAL A 99 -9.45 1.35 10.00
CA VAL A 99 -10.27 0.14 9.85
C VAL A 99 -9.85 -0.65 8.60
N ILE A 100 -9.60 0.04 7.50
CA ILE A 100 -9.15 -0.62 6.27
C ILE A 100 -7.67 -1.03 6.38
N ALA A 101 -6.81 -0.12 6.83
CA ALA A 101 -5.36 -0.33 6.78
C ALA A 101 -4.83 -1.25 7.86
N MET A 102 -5.44 -1.26 9.04
CA MET A 102 -4.95 -1.98 10.22
C MET A 102 -5.79 -3.20 10.58
N ASP A 103 -7.11 -3.16 10.35
CA ASP A 103 -7.98 -4.27 10.76
C ASP A 103 -8.30 -5.21 9.59
N THR A 104 -8.49 -4.69 8.38
CA THR A 104 -8.92 -5.49 7.22
C THR A 104 -7.76 -5.99 6.38
N GLN A 105 -6.89 -5.11 5.91
CA GLN A 105 -5.84 -5.47 4.95
C GLN A 105 -4.78 -6.42 5.51
N PRO A 106 -4.33 -6.34 6.78
CA PRO A 106 -3.33 -7.27 7.30
C PRO A 106 -3.78 -8.72 7.29
N VAL A 107 -5.07 -8.98 7.52
CA VAL A 107 -5.62 -10.35 7.56
C VAL A 107 -6.03 -10.88 6.18
N THR A 108 -6.18 -10.01 5.19
CA THR A 108 -6.59 -10.38 3.83
C THR A 108 -5.47 -10.30 2.80
N ASN A 109 -4.23 -10.03 3.23
CA ASN A 109 -3.10 -9.91 2.31
C ASN A 109 -2.69 -11.28 1.73
N VAL A 110 -2.00 -11.23 0.58
CA VAL A 110 -1.60 -12.43 -0.18
C VAL A 110 -0.74 -13.39 0.66
N GLY A 111 0.09 -12.86 1.57
CA GLY A 111 0.93 -13.67 2.45
C GLY A 111 0.11 -14.50 3.43
N VAL A 112 -0.86 -13.87 4.10
CA VAL A 112 -1.76 -14.56 5.05
C VAL A 112 -2.62 -15.59 4.33
N VAL A 113 -3.27 -15.20 3.24
CA VAL A 113 -4.09 -16.13 2.45
C VAL A 113 -3.25 -17.29 1.91
N GLY A 114 -2.04 -17.03 1.45
CA GLY A 114 -1.11 -18.06 1.01
C GLY A 114 -0.68 -19.01 2.13
N HIS A 115 -0.44 -18.50 3.32
CA HIS A 115 -0.14 -19.31 4.51
C HIS A 115 -1.31 -20.21 4.88
N LEU A 116 -2.52 -19.65 5.00
CA LEU A 116 -3.72 -20.43 5.31
C LEU A 116 -3.98 -21.55 4.31
N LYS A 117 -3.77 -21.30 3.01
CA LYS A 117 -3.89 -22.34 1.98
C LYS A 117 -2.87 -23.47 2.15
N ARG A 118 -1.62 -23.14 2.45
CA ARG A 118 -0.57 -24.18 2.59
C ARG A 118 -0.72 -25.00 3.84
N GLU A 119 -1.00 -24.36 4.99
CA GLU A 119 -0.95 -25.00 6.31
C GLU A 119 -2.29 -25.61 6.70
N TYR A 120 -3.40 -25.05 6.23
CA TYR A 120 -4.75 -25.42 6.67
C TYR A 120 -5.69 -25.85 5.53
N GLY A 121 -5.20 -25.94 4.31
CA GLY A 121 -6.02 -26.37 3.18
C GLY A 121 -7.17 -25.41 2.84
N ALA A 122 -7.08 -24.13 3.21
CA ALA A 122 -8.12 -23.16 2.93
C ALA A 122 -8.40 -23.08 1.43
N ASP A 123 -9.67 -23.18 1.02
CA ASP A 123 -10.06 -23.06 -0.37
C ASP A 123 -10.00 -21.63 -0.90
N ALA A 124 -10.30 -21.46 -2.20
CA ALA A 124 -10.28 -20.15 -2.83
C ALA A 124 -11.38 -19.21 -2.32
N GLU A 125 -12.41 -19.74 -1.65
CA GLU A 125 -13.55 -19.01 -1.11
C GLU A 125 -13.37 -18.69 0.38
N GLY A 126 -12.24 -19.14 0.98
CA GLY A 126 -11.88 -18.84 2.36
C GLY A 126 -12.47 -19.82 3.37
N GLY A 127 -13.03 -20.92 2.91
CA GLY A 127 -13.42 -22.04 3.77
C GLY A 127 -12.18 -22.73 4.35
N ILE A 128 -12.19 -23.02 5.65
CA ILE A 128 -11.25 -23.95 6.28
C ILE A 128 -11.98 -25.29 6.36
N ALA A 129 -11.40 -26.30 5.73
CA ALA A 129 -11.94 -27.66 5.76
C ALA A 129 -11.84 -28.26 7.15
#